data_7eb16b66a68500bae9cac72d2395a4cb
#
_entry.id   7eb16b66a68500bae9cac72d2395a4cb
#
_cell.length_a   1.000
_cell.length_b   1.000
_cell.length_c   1.000
_cell.angle_alpha   90.00
_cell.angle_beta   90.00
_cell.angle_gamma   90.00
#
_symmetry.space_group_name_H-M   'P 1'
#
loop_
_entity.id
_entity.type
_entity.pdbx_description
1 polymer ?
#
loop_
_entity_poly.entity_id
_entity_poly.type
_entity_poly.pdbx_seq_one_letter_code
_entity_poly.pdbx_strand_id
1 'polypeptide(L)'
;MEVRFTFCPFGKVNGQIQPLLFDPGRIFLPRINLVPLIYLLDYLIVGEAVLNVVGNTAMFIPIGIIWPMVFKELDSHGKVIAAGVGFSLCIEVLQLPFFDRVTDIDDLILNSVGFLIGYSMYLLVKKCKKKASA
;
A
#
# COMPACT_ATOMS: atom_id res chain seq x y z
N MET A 1 2.88 -18.40 -8.93
CA MET A 1 2.48 -17.40 -7.91
C MET A 1 2.91 -16.04 -8.41
N GLU A 2 2.06 -15.05 -8.32
CA GLU A 2 2.27 -13.77 -9.00
C GLU A 2 2.63 -12.70 -7.99
N VAL A 3 3.74 -11.99 -8.22
CA VAL A 3 4.10 -10.79 -7.45
C VAL A 3 3.08 -9.70 -7.79
N ARG A 4 2.34 -9.25 -6.79
CA ARG A 4 1.29 -8.24 -6.95
C ARG A 4 1.71 -6.96 -6.24
N PHE A 5 2.09 -5.96 -7.00
CA PHE A 5 2.33 -4.63 -6.44
C PHE A 5 1.02 -3.84 -6.41
N THR A 6 0.75 -3.15 -5.34
CA THR A 6 -0.45 -2.33 -5.14
C THR A 6 -0.71 -1.37 -6.30
N PHE A 7 0.33 -0.87 -6.95
CA PHE A 7 0.23 0.12 -8.03
C PHE A 7 0.70 -0.38 -9.40
N CYS A 8 0.92 -1.68 -9.60
CA CYS A 8 1.37 -2.16 -10.89
C CYS A 8 0.20 -2.21 -11.88
N PRO A 9 0.22 -1.42 -12.98
CA PRO A 9 -0.84 -1.45 -13.99
C PRO A 9 -0.79 -2.69 -14.90
N PHE A 10 0.14 -3.59 -14.66
CA PHE A 10 0.36 -4.80 -15.41
C PHE A 10 0.23 -6.02 -14.51
N GLY A 11 -0.49 -7.04 -14.98
CA GLY A 11 -0.56 -8.36 -14.37
C GLY A 11 0.20 -9.39 -15.21
N LYS A 12 0.53 -10.52 -14.61
CA LYS A 12 1.15 -11.65 -15.32
C LYS A 12 0.11 -12.74 -15.49
N VAL A 13 -0.34 -12.96 -16.72
CA VAL A 13 -1.31 -14.00 -17.09
C VAL A 13 -0.60 -15.02 -17.97
N ASN A 14 -0.62 -16.30 -17.59
CA ASN A 14 0.04 -17.38 -18.32
C ASN A 14 1.53 -17.11 -18.66
N GLY A 15 2.25 -16.45 -17.74
CA GLY A 15 3.66 -16.11 -17.93
C GLY A 15 3.94 -14.85 -18.75
N GLN A 16 2.93 -14.22 -19.32
CA GLN A 16 3.06 -12.98 -20.10
C GLN A 16 2.59 -11.77 -19.29
N ILE A 17 3.32 -10.66 -19.41
CA ILE A 17 2.93 -9.39 -18.80
C ILE A 17 1.84 -8.77 -19.68
N GLN A 18 0.66 -8.55 -19.08
CA GLN A 18 -0.48 -7.95 -19.76
C GLN A 18 -1.00 -6.75 -18.95
N PRO A 19 -1.60 -5.73 -19.62
CA PRO A 19 -2.27 -4.67 -18.89
C PRO A 19 -3.45 -5.23 -18.10
N LEU A 20 -3.72 -4.65 -16.93
CA LEU A 20 -4.85 -5.04 -16.10
C LEU A 20 -6.16 -4.81 -16.87
N LEU A 21 -6.92 -5.87 -17.04
CA LEU A 21 -8.22 -5.81 -17.72
C LEU A 21 -9.29 -5.39 -16.71
N PHE A 22 -10.03 -4.36 -17.07
CA PHE A 22 -11.18 -3.89 -16.31
C PHE A 22 -12.40 -4.74 -16.61
N ASP A 23 -12.99 -5.36 -15.59
CA ASP A 23 -14.22 -6.14 -15.70
C ASP A 23 -15.29 -5.62 -14.72
N PRO A 24 -16.29 -4.86 -15.21
CA PRO A 24 -17.34 -4.32 -14.35
C PRO A 24 -18.18 -5.40 -13.64
N GLY A 25 -18.27 -6.61 -14.21
CA GLY A 25 -18.99 -7.72 -13.59
C GLY A 25 -18.38 -8.20 -12.27
N ARG A 26 -17.10 -7.94 -12.07
CA ARG A 26 -16.39 -8.32 -10.85
C ARG A 26 -16.64 -7.44 -9.64
N ILE A 27 -17.21 -6.27 -9.84
CA ILE A 27 -17.66 -5.41 -8.73
C ILE A 27 -18.69 -6.15 -7.87
N PHE A 28 -19.49 -7.03 -8.49
CA PHE A 28 -20.53 -7.83 -7.82
C PHE A 28 -20.02 -9.17 -7.26
N LEU A 29 -18.82 -9.61 -7.63
CA LEU A 29 -18.20 -10.85 -7.18
C LEU A 29 -16.76 -10.56 -6.69
N PRO A 30 -16.58 -9.73 -5.66
CA PRO A 30 -15.26 -9.31 -5.21
C PRO A 30 -14.50 -10.51 -4.62
N ARG A 31 -13.25 -10.65 -5.01
CA ARG A 31 -12.30 -11.53 -4.34
C ARG A 31 -11.66 -10.74 -3.21
N ILE A 32 -12.10 -11.00 -1.99
CA ILE A 32 -11.62 -10.33 -0.79
C ILE A 32 -11.00 -11.37 0.12
N ASN A 33 -9.75 -11.18 0.48
CA ASN A 33 -9.07 -11.94 1.52
C ASN A 33 -8.99 -11.11 2.79
N LEU A 34 -9.70 -11.54 3.83
CA LEU A 34 -9.74 -10.86 5.13
C LEU A 34 -8.93 -11.60 6.21
N VAL A 35 -8.24 -12.68 5.84
CA VAL A 35 -7.43 -13.42 6.81
C VAL A 35 -6.01 -12.89 6.79
N PRO A 36 -5.61 -12.10 7.82
CA PRO A 36 -4.29 -11.49 7.84
C PRO A 36 -3.20 -12.54 8.02
N LEU A 37 -2.05 -12.32 7.39
CA LEU A 37 -0.82 -13.07 7.55
C LEU A 37 -0.86 -14.54 7.13
N ILE A 38 -1.96 -15.05 6.57
CA ILE A 38 -2.07 -16.47 6.23
C ILE A 38 -1.09 -16.85 5.09
N TYR A 39 -0.86 -15.91 4.19
CA TYR A 39 0.07 -16.08 3.09
C TYR A 39 1.47 -15.52 3.40
N LEU A 40 1.59 -14.60 4.37
CA LEU A 40 2.87 -14.00 4.72
C LEU A 40 3.86 -15.04 5.28
N LEU A 41 3.37 -16.00 6.08
CA LEU A 41 4.20 -17.08 6.63
C LEU A 41 4.62 -18.09 5.55
N ASP A 42 3.73 -18.43 4.63
CA ASP A 42 4.05 -19.28 3.48
C ASP A 42 4.95 -18.55 2.47
N TYR A 43 4.81 -17.24 2.39
CA TYR A 43 5.52 -16.36 1.49
C TYR A 43 6.95 -16.04 1.93
N LEU A 44 7.26 -16.02 3.22
CA LEU A 44 8.63 -15.76 3.71
C LEU A 44 9.64 -16.84 3.26
N ILE A 45 9.15 -18.01 2.83
CA ILE A 45 9.98 -19.11 2.32
C ILE A 45 10.29 -18.94 0.83
N VAL A 46 9.56 -18.10 0.10
CA VAL A 46 9.70 -17.91 -1.35
C VAL A 46 9.97 -16.43 -1.65
N GLY A 47 11.06 -16.13 -2.34
CA GLY A 47 11.53 -14.76 -2.59
C GLY A 47 10.51 -13.79 -3.23
N GLU A 48 9.44 -14.29 -3.84
CA GLU A 48 8.34 -13.49 -4.42
C GLU A 48 7.52 -12.76 -3.34
N ALA A 49 7.40 -13.35 -2.16
CA ALA A 49 6.71 -12.73 -1.04
C ALA A 49 7.48 -11.56 -0.45
N VAL A 50 8.79 -11.71 -0.35
CA VAL A 50 9.66 -10.62 0.08
C VAL A 50 9.48 -9.41 -0.84
N LEU A 51 9.42 -9.64 -2.15
CA LEU A 51 9.20 -8.58 -3.13
C LEU A 51 7.83 -7.89 -2.95
N ASN A 52 6.78 -8.67 -2.65
CA ASN A 52 5.44 -8.12 -2.41
C ASN A 52 5.40 -7.27 -1.14
N VAL A 53 5.94 -7.80 -0.03
CA VAL A 53 6.02 -7.10 1.25
C VAL A 53 6.85 -5.81 1.14
N VAL A 54 8.05 -5.91 0.59
CA VAL A 54 8.95 -4.76 0.43
C VAL A 54 8.38 -3.76 -0.57
N GLY A 55 7.81 -4.22 -1.68
CA GLY A 55 7.24 -3.37 -2.72
C GLY A 55 6.07 -2.54 -2.20
N ASN A 56 5.06 -3.17 -1.59
CA ASN A 56 3.89 -2.47 -1.05
C ASN A 56 4.29 -1.50 0.06
N THR A 57 5.15 -1.94 0.99
CA THR A 57 5.64 -1.06 2.06
C THR A 57 6.44 0.12 1.51
N ALA A 58 7.40 -0.13 0.61
CA ALA A 58 8.29 0.90 0.08
C ALA A 58 7.56 1.97 -0.74
N MET A 59 6.50 1.59 -1.47
CA MET A 59 5.72 2.53 -2.28
C MET A 59 4.99 3.58 -1.42
N PHE A 60 4.63 3.26 -0.18
CA PHE A 60 3.92 4.17 0.72
C PHE A 60 4.82 5.05 1.58
N ILE A 61 6.12 4.74 1.69
CA ILE A 61 7.08 5.58 2.42
C ILE A 61 7.14 7.02 1.87
N PRO A 62 7.32 7.25 0.55
CA PRO A 62 7.31 8.60 -0.01
C PRO A 62 6.01 9.35 0.26
N ILE A 63 4.87 8.67 0.20
CA ILE A 63 3.55 9.25 0.46
C ILE A 63 3.48 9.76 1.91
N GLY A 64 3.94 8.93 2.86
CA GLY A 64 3.98 9.30 4.28
C GLY A 64 4.89 10.48 4.60
N ILE A 65 5.95 10.70 3.81
CA ILE A 65 6.82 11.86 3.95
C ILE A 65 6.18 13.12 3.35
N ILE A 66 5.63 13.01 2.13
CA ILE A 66 5.19 14.14 1.33
C ILE A 66 3.85 14.70 1.80
N TRP A 67 2.90 13.83 2.16
CA TRP A 67 1.54 14.26 2.49
C TRP A 67 1.45 15.29 3.62
N PRO A 68 2.10 15.13 4.78
CA PRO A 68 2.08 16.13 5.84
C PRO A 68 2.81 17.43 5.46
N MET A 69 3.59 17.43 4.39
CA MET A 69 4.24 18.64 3.86
C MET A 69 3.31 19.42 2.92
N VAL A 70 2.49 18.71 2.15
CA VAL A 70 1.62 19.29 1.11
C VAL A 70 0.26 19.67 1.69
N PHE A 71 -0.34 18.80 2.49
CA PHE A 71 -1.69 19.00 3.04
C PHE A 71 -1.61 19.59 4.45
N LYS A 72 -1.81 20.91 4.55
CA LYS A 72 -1.75 21.64 5.82
C LYS A 72 -2.90 21.28 6.77
N GLU A 73 -3.98 20.75 6.23
CA GLU A 73 -5.15 20.26 6.96
C GLU A 73 -4.84 19.01 7.79
N LEU A 74 -3.75 18.30 7.46
CA LEU A 74 -3.24 17.18 8.22
C LEU A 74 -2.36 17.66 9.39
N ASP A 75 -2.95 18.45 10.26
CA ASP A 75 -2.29 19.15 11.38
C ASP A 75 -2.08 18.28 12.62
N SER A 76 -2.70 17.12 12.69
CA SER A 76 -2.60 16.18 13.81
C SER A 76 -2.18 14.78 13.37
N HIS A 77 -1.53 14.04 14.27
CA HIS A 77 -1.10 12.66 14.00
C HIS A 77 -2.28 11.76 13.60
N GLY A 78 -3.43 11.92 14.27
CA GLY A 78 -4.63 11.14 13.95
C GLY A 78 -5.14 11.36 12.53
N LYS A 79 -5.18 12.63 12.08
CA LYS A 79 -5.58 12.96 10.71
C LYS A 79 -4.62 12.39 9.66
N VAL A 80 -3.31 12.48 9.91
CA VAL A 80 -2.30 11.94 9.00
C VAL A 80 -2.44 10.43 8.87
N ILE A 81 -2.58 9.72 10.00
CA ILE A 81 -2.73 8.26 10.01
C ILE A 81 -4.04 7.86 9.32
N ALA A 82 -5.15 8.51 9.68
CA ALA A 82 -6.45 8.24 9.06
C ALA A 82 -6.44 8.48 7.54
N ALA A 83 -5.76 9.53 7.08
CA ALA A 83 -5.60 9.80 5.65
C ALA A 83 -4.79 8.70 4.96
N GLY A 84 -3.67 8.25 5.54
CA GLY A 84 -2.83 7.20 4.97
C GLY A 84 -3.56 5.84 4.88
N VAL A 85 -4.23 5.44 5.95
CA VAL A 85 -5.04 4.21 5.98
C VAL A 85 -6.22 4.32 5.00
N GLY A 86 -6.91 5.46 5.00
CA GLY A 86 -8.02 5.71 4.08
C GLY A 86 -7.59 5.67 2.61
N PHE A 87 -6.43 6.22 2.30
CA PHE A 87 -5.88 6.16 0.94
C PHE A 87 -5.53 4.74 0.51
N SER A 88 -4.90 3.96 1.38
CA SER A 88 -4.64 2.54 1.12
C SER A 88 -5.94 1.78 0.89
N LEU A 89 -6.96 1.99 1.72
CA LEU A 89 -8.27 1.37 1.54
C LEU A 89 -8.93 1.78 0.20
N CYS A 90 -8.84 3.04 -0.18
CA CYS A 90 -9.35 3.51 -1.48
C CYS A 90 -8.68 2.77 -2.64
N ILE A 91 -7.37 2.51 -2.56
CA ILE A 91 -6.65 1.76 -3.58
C ILE A 91 -7.18 0.33 -3.66
N GLU A 92 -7.33 -0.35 -2.53
CA GLU A 92 -7.85 -1.71 -2.49
C GLU A 92 -9.26 -1.80 -3.09
N VAL A 93 -10.13 -0.84 -2.75
CA VAL A 93 -11.48 -0.76 -3.33
C VAL A 93 -11.45 -0.51 -4.85
N LEU A 94 -10.56 0.38 -5.31
CA LEU A 94 -10.40 0.66 -6.74
C LEU A 94 -9.81 -0.51 -7.53
N GLN A 95 -9.16 -1.46 -6.88
CA GLN A 95 -8.62 -2.66 -7.50
C GLN A 95 -9.66 -3.78 -7.69
N LEU A 96 -10.78 -3.74 -6.98
CA LEU A 96 -11.83 -4.77 -7.05
C LEU A 96 -12.31 -5.11 -8.48
N PRO A 97 -12.51 -4.13 -9.38
CA PRO A 97 -12.99 -4.41 -10.73
C PRO A 97 -11.92 -4.99 -11.68
N PHE A 98 -10.68 -5.13 -11.26
CA PHE A 98 -9.63 -5.64 -12.13
C PHE A 98 -9.49 -7.16 -12.04
N PHE A 99 -9.30 -7.80 -13.22
CA PHE A 99 -9.41 -9.26 -13.39
C PHE A 99 -8.47 -10.06 -12.48
N ASP A 100 -7.22 -9.65 -12.30
CA ASP A 100 -6.21 -10.40 -11.56
C ASP A 100 -5.91 -9.83 -10.18
N ARG A 101 -6.82 -9.00 -9.64
CA ARG A 101 -6.67 -8.43 -8.32
C ARG A 101 -7.55 -9.14 -7.30
N VAL A 102 -6.98 -9.37 -6.14
CA VAL A 102 -7.67 -9.77 -4.92
C VAL A 102 -7.42 -8.64 -3.94
N THR A 103 -8.47 -8.10 -3.37
CA THR A 103 -8.32 -7.15 -2.27
C THR A 103 -7.84 -7.93 -1.06
N ASP A 104 -6.64 -7.61 -0.60
CA ASP A 104 -5.98 -8.32 0.49
C ASP A 104 -5.78 -7.37 1.68
N ILE A 105 -6.18 -7.85 2.87
CA ILE A 105 -5.95 -7.09 4.10
C ILE A 105 -4.46 -6.92 4.39
N ASP A 106 -3.62 -7.83 3.92
CA ASP A 106 -2.17 -7.73 4.07
C ASP A 106 -1.61 -6.54 3.31
N ASP A 107 -2.10 -6.28 2.09
CA ASP A 107 -1.71 -5.10 1.32
C ASP A 107 -2.11 -3.80 2.03
N LEU A 108 -3.31 -3.75 2.61
CA LEU A 108 -3.76 -2.62 3.42
C LEU A 108 -2.83 -2.39 4.64
N ILE A 109 -2.44 -3.45 5.32
CA ILE A 109 -1.54 -3.39 6.48
C ILE A 109 -0.15 -2.92 6.04
N LEU A 110 0.43 -3.53 5.00
CA LEU A 110 1.77 -3.20 4.50
C LEU A 110 1.88 -1.76 4.00
N ASN A 111 0.88 -1.31 3.25
CA ASN A 111 0.78 0.07 2.80
C ASN A 111 0.71 1.05 3.97
N SER A 112 -0.12 0.72 4.98
CA SER A 112 -0.25 1.53 6.19
C SER A 112 1.05 1.59 6.99
N VAL A 113 1.77 0.48 7.12
CA VAL A 113 3.09 0.42 7.75
C VAL A 113 4.10 1.28 6.99
N GLY A 114 4.14 1.17 5.66
CA GLY A 114 5.01 2.00 4.82
C GLY A 114 4.73 3.49 5.01
N PHE A 115 3.45 3.86 5.02
CA PHE A 115 3.04 5.24 5.27
C PHE A 115 3.49 5.74 6.66
N LEU A 116 3.35 4.94 7.71
CA LEU A 116 3.78 5.29 9.07
C LEU A 116 5.29 5.43 9.18
N ILE A 117 6.06 4.59 8.49
CA ILE A 117 7.52 4.72 8.41
C ILE A 117 7.88 6.07 7.78
N GLY A 118 7.29 6.40 6.63
CA GLY A 118 7.50 7.68 5.94
C GLY A 118 7.12 8.88 6.81
N TYR A 119 5.99 8.81 7.48
CA TYR A 119 5.56 9.86 8.41
C TYR A 119 6.51 10.04 9.59
N SER A 120 7.01 8.95 10.15
CA SER A 120 8.01 8.98 11.21
C SER A 120 9.30 9.66 10.77
N MET A 121 9.77 9.37 9.54
CA MET A 121 10.92 10.04 8.93
C MET A 121 10.69 11.55 8.78
N TYR A 122 9.51 11.96 8.30
CA TYR A 122 9.13 13.38 8.23
C TYR A 122 9.22 14.06 9.60
N LEU A 123 8.68 13.44 10.66
CA LEU A 123 8.73 13.99 12.02
C LEU A 123 10.15 14.13 12.54
N LEU A 124 11.02 13.16 12.28
CA LEU A 124 12.44 13.23 12.65
C LEU A 124 13.13 14.41 11.98
N VAL A 125 12.96 14.57 10.66
CA VAL A 125 13.55 15.69 9.92
C VAL A 125 13.03 17.04 10.44
N LYS A 126 11.73 17.14 10.71
CA LYS A 126 11.11 18.36 11.26
C LYS A 126 11.68 18.70 12.64
N LYS A 127 11.89 17.69 13.49
CA LYS A 127 12.49 17.86 14.82
C LYS A 127 13.96 18.34 14.75
N CYS A 128 14.74 17.72 13.83
CA CYS A 128 16.14 18.11 13.63
C CYS A 128 16.27 19.55 13.12
N LYS A 129 15.43 19.97 12.16
CA LYS A 129 15.41 21.36 11.65
C LYS A 129 15.06 22.37 12.75
N LYS A 130 14.06 22.06 13.58
CA LYS A 130 13.70 22.94 14.71
C LYS A 130 14.84 23.10 15.71
N LYS A 131 15.60 22.02 15.98
CA LYS A 131 16.75 22.07 16.91
C LYS A 131 17.94 22.85 16.34
N ALA A 132 18.12 22.84 15.01
CA ALA A 132 19.21 23.58 14.36
C ALA A 132 18.92 25.09 14.22
N SER A 133 17.66 25.51 14.39
CA SER A 133 17.22 26.91 14.30
C SER A 133 17.00 27.58 15.68
N ALA A 134 17.24 26.83 16.75
CA ALA A 134 17.15 27.32 18.15
C ALA A 134 18.53 27.54 18.76
#